data_ba2b92f43765655a42f5404779d5ce95
#
_entry.id   ba2b92f43765655a42f5404779d5ce95
#
_cell.length_a   1.000
_cell.length_b   1.000
_cell.length_c   1.000
_cell.angle_alpha   90.00
_cell.angle_beta   90.00
_cell.angle_gamma   90.00
#
_symmetry.space_group_name_H-M   'P 1'
#
loop_
_entity.id
_entity.type
_entity.pdbx_description
1 polymer ?
#
loop_
_entity_poly.entity_id
_entity_poly.type
_entity_poly.pdbx_seq_one_letter_code
_entity_poly.pdbx_strand_id
1 'polypeptide(L)'
;MVATSHPLNRIRIVLCQTSHPGNIGATARAMKTMGIHTLYLVAPKKFPHAEATAMSSGADDVLQGAHVVNHLEEALQGVQLAVGLSARRRELTQPYLDVREAAHEMIHVAEHADVAFVFGTEMSGLTNLEIHQCQLLSFIDANPDYSSLNLAQAVQVMCHELRQASVSRSSPKVYTKDLTLLADHDSLMGFLSHLKEVLETIEFLDKVQGERLMQRLHILFARSHLEIDEVNILRGILTQVQKKLKA
;
A
#
# COMPACT_ATOMS: atom_id res chain seq x y z
N MET A 1 13.89 -28.08 3.90
CA MET A 1 12.58 -27.47 3.64
C MET A 1 12.53 -26.19 4.45
N VAL A 2 12.59 -25.02 3.81
CA VAL A 2 12.37 -23.74 4.48
C VAL A 2 10.89 -23.75 4.88
N ALA A 3 10.60 -23.60 6.18
CA ALA A 3 9.23 -23.45 6.66
C ALA A 3 8.64 -22.24 5.94
N THR A 4 7.70 -22.45 5.03
CA THR A 4 6.98 -21.36 4.37
C THR A 4 6.23 -20.60 5.45
N SER A 5 6.65 -19.38 5.74
CA SER A 5 5.95 -18.53 6.70
C SER A 5 4.51 -18.34 6.20
N HIS A 6 3.53 -18.41 7.10
CA HIS A 6 2.13 -18.22 6.72
C HIS A 6 1.94 -16.86 6.02
N PRO A 7 1.22 -16.76 4.88
CA PRO A 7 1.07 -15.51 4.12
C PRO A 7 0.66 -14.30 4.98
N LEU A 8 -0.17 -14.50 6.00
CA LEU A 8 -0.58 -13.43 6.93
C LEU A 8 0.60 -12.76 7.66
N ASN A 9 1.74 -13.43 7.82
CA ASN A 9 2.93 -12.86 8.45
C ASN A 9 3.66 -11.84 7.57
N ARG A 10 3.34 -11.81 6.28
CA ARG A 10 3.90 -10.87 5.29
C ARG A 10 2.97 -9.69 4.99
N ILE A 11 1.87 -9.57 5.75
CA ILE A 11 0.91 -8.49 5.57
C ILE A 11 1.21 -7.38 6.57
N ARG A 12 1.39 -6.16 6.05
CA ARG A 12 1.48 -4.93 6.83
C ARG A 12 0.13 -4.20 6.78
N ILE A 13 -0.40 -3.83 7.94
CA ILE A 13 -1.48 -2.85 8.05
C ILE A 13 -0.85 -1.49 8.28
N VAL A 14 -1.16 -0.52 7.43
CA VAL A 14 -0.58 0.82 7.47
C VAL A 14 -1.68 1.84 7.72
N LEU A 15 -1.57 2.61 8.81
CA LEU A 15 -2.49 3.69 9.15
C LEU A 15 -1.80 5.04 8.94
N CYS A 16 -2.35 5.87 8.05
CA CYS A 16 -1.80 7.20 7.76
C CYS A 16 -2.48 8.26 8.61
N GLN A 17 -1.67 9.03 9.36
CA GLN A 17 -2.05 10.24 10.11
C GLN A 17 -3.27 10.05 11.03
N THR A 18 -3.45 8.85 11.61
CA THR A 18 -4.56 8.53 12.52
C THR A 18 -4.62 9.54 13.66
N SER A 19 -5.81 10.13 13.87
CA SER A 19 -6.00 11.18 14.86
C SER A 19 -6.45 10.67 16.22
N HIS A 20 -7.24 9.58 16.25
CA HIS A 20 -7.82 9.00 17.45
C HIS A 20 -7.03 7.78 17.93
N PRO A 21 -6.38 7.84 19.11
CA PRO A 21 -5.60 6.71 19.64
C PRO A 21 -6.44 5.44 19.81
N GLY A 22 -7.72 5.59 20.14
CA GLY A 22 -8.65 4.46 20.26
C GLY A 22 -8.80 3.66 18.97
N ASN A 23 -8.73 4.30 17.79
CA ASN A 23 -8.73 3.60 16.50
C ASN A 23 -7.46 2.77 16.31
N ILE A 24 -6.29 3.25 16.78
CA ILE A 24 -5.03 2.48 16.73
C ILE A 24 -5.15 1.21 17.59
N GLY A 25 -5.67 1.35 18.83
CA GLY A 25 -5.88 0.21 19.73
C GLY A 25 -6.87 -0.81 19.17
N ALA A 26 -8.04 -0.32 18.70
CA ALA A 26 -9.05 -1.18 18.09
C ALA A 26 -8.55 -1.87 16.81
N THR A 27 -7.70 -1.20 16.02
CA THR A 27 -7.00 -1.79 14.87
C THR A 27 -6.08 -2.93 15.31
N ALA A 28 -5.26 -2.72 16.33
CA ALA A 28 -4.37 -3.77 16.85
C ALA A 28 -5.17 -5.02 17.27
N ARG A 29 -6.31 -4.83 17.93
CA ARG A 29 -7.24 -5.91 18.28
C ARG A 29 -7.81 -6.61 17.05
N ALA A 30 -8.26 -5.86 16.05
CA ALA A 30 -8.78 -6.40 14.79
C ALA A 30 -7.73 -7.27 14.08
N MET A 31 -6.51 -6.79 13.98
CA MET A 31 -5.38 -7.51 13.38
C MET A 31 -5.07 -8.81 14.12
N LYS A 32 -4.89 -8.74 15.46
CA LYS A 32 -4.55 -9.90 16.29
C LYS A 32 -5.62 -11.00 16.20
N THR A 33 -6.90 -10.64 16.23
CA THR A 33 -8.00 -11.62 16.13
C THR A 33 -8.00 -12.36 14.78
N MET A 34 -7.44 -11.77 13.73
CA MET A 34 -7.35 -12.35 12.39
C MET A 34 -5.95 -12.94 12.08
N GLY A 35 -5.00 -12.86 13.03
CA GLY A 35 -3.65 -13.43 12.89
C GLY A 35 -2.71 -12.59 12.05
N ILE A 36 -2.92 -11.27 12.02
CA ILE A 36 -2.03 -10.29 11.39
C ILE A 36 -1.35 -9.49 12.49
N HIS A 37 -0.04 -9.29 12.39
CA HIS A 37 0.74 -8.75 13.51
C HIS A 37 1.54 -7.49 13.18
N THR A 38 1.81 -7.20 11.91
CA THR A 38 2.69 -6.09 11.50
C THR A 38 1.89 -4.82 11.27
N LEU A 39 2.00 -3.87 12.22
CA LEU A 39 1.34 -2.56 12.19
C LEU A 39 2.36 -1.46 11.88
N TYR A 40 2.07 -0.62 10.91
CA TYR A 40 2.78 0.62 10.63
C TYR A 40 1.87 1.82 10.91
N LEU A 41 2.44 2.83 11.56
CA LEU A 41 1.77 4.09 11.87
C LEU A 41 2.56 5.23 11.21
N VAL A 42 2.00 5.81 10.16
CA VAL A 42 2.61 6.93 9.43
C VAL A 42 2.16 8.23 10.07
N ALA A 43 3.08 8.97 10.69
CA ALA A 43 2.84 10.25 11.36
C ALA A 43 1.56 10.28 12.23
N PRO A 44 1.34 9.32 13.17
CA PRO A 44 0.16 9.31 14.02
C PRO A 44 0.12 10.56 14.89
N LYS A 45 -1.08 11.13 15.11
CA LYS A 45 -1.21 12.38 15.90
C LYS A 45 -0.92 12.18 17.39
N LYS A 46 -1.29 11.01 17.94
CA LYS A 46 -1.14 10.68 19.37
C LYS A 46 -0.80 9.20 19.53
N PHE A 47 0.47 8.87 19.51
CA PHE A 47 0.96 7.52 19.78
C PHE A 47 2.42 7.58 20.31
N PRO A 48 2.77 6.84 21.38
CA PRO A 48 1.91 5.95 22.18
C PRO A 48 0.88 6.72 23.03
N HIS A 49 -0.24 6.09 23.40
CA HIS A 49 -1.30 6.70 24.20
C HIS A 49 -2.08 5.65 25.02
N ALA A 50 -2.48 6.00 26.26
CA ALA A 50 -3.20 5.09 27.15
C ALA A 50 -4.53 4.58 26.57
N GLU A 51 -5.24 5.41 25.80
CA GLU A 51 -6.47 5.04 25.12
C GLU A 51 -6.22 3.94 24.07
N ALA A 52 -5.10 3.98 23.34
CA ALA A 52 -4.75 2.93 22.40
C ALA A 52 -4.57 1.59 23.13
N THR A 53 -3.86 1.59 24.25
CA THR A 53 -3.69 0.41 25.11
C THR A 53 -5.04 -0.10 25.64
N ALA A 54 -5.91 0.79 26.13
CA ALA A 54 -7.21 0.39 26.64
C ALA A 54 -8.09 -0.26 25.56
N MET A 55 -8.07 0.27 24.32
CA MET A 55 -8.87 -0.24 23.20
C MET A 55 -8.26 -1.47 22.52
N SER A 56 -6.99 -1.80 22.78
CA SER A 56 -6.34 -2.99 22.25
C SER A 56 -6.86 -4.31 22.83
N SER A 57 -7.41 -4.25 24.07
CA SER A 57 -8.04 -5.41 24.72
C SER A 57 -7.18 -6.68 24.66
N GLY A 58 -5.90 -6.58 25.05
CA GLY A 58 -4.97 -7.71 25.05
C GLY A 58 -4.20 -7.92 23.72
N ALA A 59 -4.28 -6.96 22.78
CA ALA A 59 -3.43 -6.92 21.59
C ALA A 59 -2.23 -5.95 21.79
N ASP A 60 -1.72 -5.86 23.02
CA ASP A 60 -0.63 -4.94 23.38
C ASP A 60 0.69 -5.29 22.69
N ASP A 61 0.91 -6.55 22.37
CA ASP A 61 2.04 -7.04 21.57
C ASP A 61 2.07 -6.43 20.17
N VAL A 62 0.91 -6.25 19.51
CA VAL A 62 0.80 -5.58 18.20
C VAL A 62 1.13 -4.09 18.35
N LEU A 63 0.68 -3.44 19.44
CA LEU A 63 0.99 -2.03 19.69
C LEU A 63 2.47 -1.83 20.01
N GLN A 64 3.07 -2.71 20.82
CA GLN A 64 4.48 -2.66 21.19
C GLN A 64 5.39 -2.91 19.98
N GLY A 65 4.96 -3.78 19.06
CA GLY A 65 5.64 -4.07 17.80
C GLY A 65 5.34 -3.07 16.67
N ALA A 66 4.51 -2.04 16.92
CA ALA A 66 4.14 -1.08 15.88
C ALA A 66 5.32 -0.22 15.43
N HIS A 67 5.52 -0.13 14.12
CA HIS A 67 6.53 0.71 13.50
C HIS A 67 5.97 2.12 13.28
N VAL A 68 6.53 3.11 13.95
CA VAL A 68 6.16 4.52 13.76
C VAL A 68 7.15 5.14 12.78
N VAL A 69 6.63 5.68 11.69
CA VAL A 69 7.41 6.30 10.60
C VAL A 69 6.82 7.67 10.24
N ASN A 70 7.59 8.49 9.53
CA ASN A 70 7.16 9.84 9.17
C ASN A 70 6.44 9.89 7.82
N HIS A 71 6.83 9.02 6.89
CA HIS A 71 6.35 9.02 5.51
C HIS A 71 5.85 7.62 5.11
N LEU A 72 4.89 7.58 4.17
CA LEU A 72 4.30 6.33 3.69
C LEU A 72 5.34 5.45 2.97
N GLU A 73 6.29 6.08 2.27
CA GLU A 73 7.39 5.41 1.58
C GLU A 73 8.20 4.51 2.52
N GLU A 74 8.42 4.95 3.77
CA GLU A 74 9.12 4.15 4.78
C GLU A 74 8.33 2.90 5.19
N ALA A 75 6.99 3.01 5.29
CA ALA A 75 6.12 1.87 5.60
C ALA A 75 6.01 0.87 4.45
N LEU A 76 6.27 1.33 3.22
CA LEU A 76 6.18 0.53 2.00
C LEU A 76 7.52 -0.03 1.52
N GLN A 77 8.63 0.22 2.20
CA GLN A 77 9.95 -0.33 1.83
C GLN A 77 9.89 -1.87 1.71
N GLY A 78 10.35 -2.41 0.58
CA GLY A 78 10.35 -3.83 0.29
C GLY A 78 8.96 -4.44 0.04
N VAL A 79 7.89 -3.64 0.04
CA VAL A 79 6.53 -4.10 -0.28
C VAL A 79 6.38 -4.28 -1.78
N GLN A 80 5.88 -5.42 -2.21
CA GLN A 80 5.64 -5.71 -3.63
C GLN A 80 4.24 -5.27 -4.08
N LEU A 81 3.25 -5.35 -3.19
CA LEU A 81 1.89 -4.90 -3.48
C LEU A 81 1.36 -4.04 -2.33
N ALA A 82 1.10 -2.78 -2.60
CA ALA A 82 0.37 -1.88 -1.71
C ALA A 82 -1.07 -1.68 -2.24
N VAL A 83 -2.05 -1.88 -1.37
CA VAL A 83 -3.48 -1.70 -1.65
C VAL A 83 -4.02 -0.57 -0.78
N GLY A 84 -4.59 0.47 -1.38
CA GLY A 84 -5.18 1.59 -0.64
C GLY A 84 -6.69 1.44 -0.47
N LEU A 85 -7.23 1.67 0.74
CA LEU A 85 -8.67 1.71 0.96
C LEU A 85 -9.25 3.10 0.62
N SER A 86 -10.26 3.13 -0.23
CA SER A 86 -10.99 4.35 -0.57
C SER A 86 -12.49 4.11 -0.57
N ALA A 87 -13.24 4.85 0.26
CA ALA A 87 -14.70 4.80 0.28
C ALA A 87 -15.35 5.46 -0.96
N ARG A 88 -14.60 6.26 -1.70
CA ARG A 88 -15.09 6.99 -2.88
C ARG A 88 -14.45 6.43 -4.13
N ARG A 89 -15.27 6.03 -5.09
CA ARG A 89 -14.79 5.75 -6.45
C ARG A 89 -14.31 7.08 -7.05
N ARG A 90 -12.99 7.25 -7.11
CA ARG A 90 -12.38 8.40 -7.76
C ARG A 90 -12.21 8.07 -9.25
N GLU A 91 -12.23 9.07 -10.12
CA GLU A 91 -11.88 8.91 -11.55
C GLU A 91 -10.36 8.65 -11.71
N LEU A 92 -9.87 7.62 -11.06
CA LEU A 92 -8.48 7.19 -11.08
C LEU A 92 -8.35 5.98 -11.99
N THR A 93 -7.25 5.91 -12.71
CA THR A 93 -6.96 4.85 -13.69
C THR A 93 -6.42 3.57 -13.03
N GLN A 94 -6.31 3.52 -11.71
CA GLN A 94 -5.87 2.34 -10.98
C GLN A 94 -6.97 1.27 -10.93
N PRO A 95 -6.61 -0.02 -10.96
CA PRO A 95 -7.57 -1.09 -10.72
C PRO A 95 -8.27 -0.89 -9.37
N TYR A 96 -9.58 -1.07 -9.35
CA TYR A 96 -10.43 -0.83 -8.19
C TYR A 96 -11.24 -2.08 -7.88
N LEU A 97 -10.89 -2.78 -6.81
CA LEU A 97 -11.41 -4.08 -6.43
C LEU A 97 -12.23 -3.97 -5.14
N ASP A 98 -13.23 -4.82 -4.99
CA ASP A 98 -13.85 -4.97 -3.68
C ASP A 98 -12.84 -5.60 -2.68
N VAL A 99 -13.12 -5.47 -1.38
CA VAL A 99 -12.18 -5.95 -0.33
C VAL A 99 -11.93 -7.45 -0.40
N ARG A 100 -12.86 -8.25 -0.89
CA ARG A 100 -12.70 -9.70 -1.04
C ARG A 100 -11.76 -10.02 -2.20
N GLU A 101 -11.96 -9.39 -3.34
CA GLU A 101 -11.07 -9.53 -4.50
C GLU A 101 -9.66 -9.05 -4.15
N ALA A 102 -9.54 -7.87 -3.52
CA ALA A 102 -8.27 -7.34 -3.06
C ALA A 102 -7.55 -8.27 -2.07
N ALA A 103 -8.29 -8.89 -1.13
CA ALA A 103 -7.73 -9.86 -0.20
C ALA A 103 -7.15 -11.10 -0.90
N HIS A 104 -7.81 -11.61 -1.94
CA HIS A 104 -7.29 -12.74 -2.71
C HIS A 104 -6.00 -12.38 -3.45
N GLU A 105 -5.93 -11.20 -4.08
CA GLU A 105 -4.71 -10.73 -4.74
C GLU A 105 -3.56 -10.56 -3.72
N MET A 106 -3.85 -9.94 -2.57
CA MET A 106 -2.85 -9.75 -1.52
C MET A 106 -2.31 -11.07 -0.98
N ILE A 107 -3.18 -12.05 -0.70
CA ILE A 107 -2.75 -13.37 -0.21
C ILE A 107 -1.90 -14.09 -1.23
N HIS A 108 -2.25 -14.01 -2.51
CA HIS A 108 -1.46 -14.61 -3.58
C HIS A 108 -0.04 -14.02 -3.64
N VAL A 109 0.11 -12.69 -3.58
CA VAL A 109 1.43 -12.03 -3.52
C VAL A 109 2.15 -12.38 -2.21
N ALA A 110 1.42 -12.42 -1.07
CA ALA A 110 1.97 -12.71 0.25
C ALA A 110 2.55 -14.12 0.40
N GLU A 111 2.27 -15.05 -0.51
CA GLU A 111 2.96 -16.35 -0.55
C GLU A 111 4.47 -16.18 -0.78
N HIS A 112 4.91 -15.09 -1.44
CA HIS A 112 6.28 -14.90 -1.90
C HIS A 112 6.92 -13.60 -1.41
N ALA A 113 6.15 -12.53 -1.20
CA ALA A 113 6.66 -11.19 -0.90
C ALA A 113 5.81 -10.45 0.13
N ASP A 114 6.32 -9.35 0.68
CA ASP A 114 5.59 -8.49 1.60
C ASP A 114 4.54 -7.67 0.85
N VAL A 115 3.37 -7.52 1.48
CA VAL A 115 2.24 -6.73 0.99
C VAL A 115 1.76 -5.74 2.06
N ALA A 116 1.17 -4.64 1.65
CA ALA A 116 0.63 -3.64 2.57
C ALA A 116 -0.82 -3.28 2.24
N PHE A 117 -1.66 -3.14 3.27
CA PHE A 117 -2.97 -2.52 3.14
C PHE A 117 -2.94 -1.16 3.83
N VAL A 118 -3.24 -0.11 3.07
CA VAL A 118 -3.05 1.29 3.48
C VAL A 118 -4.39 1.95 3.74
N PHE A 119 -4.54 2.53 4.91
CA PHE A 119 -5.72 3.27 5.36
C PHE A 119 -5.36 4.73 5.61
N GLY A 120 -6.18 5.63 5.13
CA GLY A 120 -6.01 7.07 5.35
C GLY A 120 -6.62 7.57 6.66
N THR A 121 -6.69 8.90 6.78
CA THR A 121 -7.29 9.56 7.95
C THR A 121 -8.79 9.25 8.08
N GLU A 122 -9.30 9.35 9.31
CA GLU A 122 -10.72 9.12 9.63
C GLU A 122 -11.66 10.05 8.86
N MET A 123 -11.24 11.29 8.58
CA MET A 123 -12.12 12.29 7.98
C MET A 123 -12.07 12.32 6.45
N SER A 124 -10.87 12.21 5.87
CA SER A 124 -10.67 12.43 4.43
C SER A 124 -10.21 11.18 3.67
N GLY A 125 -9.90 10.09 4.38
CA GLY A 125 -9.29 8.91 3.78
C GLY A 125 -7.86 9.19 3.31
N LEU A 126 -7.41 8.46 2.31
CA LEU A 126 -6.11 8.65 1.68
C LEU A 126 -6.06 9.92 0.83
N THR A 127 -4.96 10.65 0.91
CA THR A 127 -4.64 11.74 0.00
C THR A 127 -4.31 11.21 -1.41
N ASN A 128 -4.31 12.08 -2.43
CA ASN A 128 -3.91 11.66 -3.77
C ASN A 128 -2.45 11.17 -3.82
N LEU A 129 -1.56 11.78 -3.03
CA LEU A 129 -0.15 11.36 -2.96
C LEU A 129 -0.01 9.95 -2.36
N GLU A 130 -0.78 9.62 -1.32
CA GLU A 130 -0.80 8.28 -0.72
C GLU A 130 -1.42 7.25 -1.68
N ILE A 131 -2.50 7.61 -2.36
CA ILE A 131 -3.15 6.76 -3.38
C ILE A 131 -2.18 6.42 -4.52
N HIS A 132 -1.38 7.37 -4.98
CA HIS A 132 -0.43 7.14 -6.06
C HIS A 132 0.68 6.15 -5.71
N GLN A 133 0.95 5.93 -4.43
CA GLN A 133 1.91 4.94 -3.96
C GLN A 133 1.32 3.52 -3.87
N CYS A 134 0.01 3.37 -4.06
CA CYS A 134 -0.67 2.09 -4.07
C CYS A 134 -0.87 1.60 -5.51
N GLN A 135 -0.58 0.31 -5.77
CA GLN A 135 -0.78 -0.33 -7.06
C GLN A 135 -2.24 -0.66 -7.33
N LEU A 136 -2.99 -0.97 -6.28
CA LEU A 136 -4.43 -1.24 -6.32
C LEU A 136 -5.17 -0.34 -5.35
N LEU A 137 -6.42 -0.08 -5.67
CA LEU A 137 -7.37 0.51 -4.73
C LEU A 137 -8.45 -0.51 -4.39
N SER A 138 -8.91 -0.45 -3.15
CA SER A 138 -9.99 -1.30 -2.68
C SER A 138 -11.10 -0.48 -2.04
N PHE A 139 -12.31 -1.02 -2.07
CA PHE A 139 -13.47 -0.46 -1.40
C PHE A 139 -14.24 -1.53 -0.64
N ILE A 140 -14.93 -1.09 0.41
CA ILE A 140 -15.92 -1.91 1.11
C ILE A 140 -17.28 -1.55 0.48
N ASP A 141 -17.98 -2.57 -0.04
CA ASP A 141 -19.35 -2.39 -0.56
C ASP A 141 -20.30 -2.17 0.62
N ALA A 142 -20.45 -0.91 0.99
CA ALA A 142 -21.28 -0.46 2.10
C ALA A 142 -22.55 0.22 1.56
N ASN A 143 -23.49 0.52 2.46
CA ASN A 143 -24.71 1.26 2.11
C ASN A 143 -24.35 2.58 1.39
N PRO A 144 -24.79 2.79 0.13
CA PRO A 144 -24.45 3.98 -0.64
C PRO A 144 -24.91 5.28 0.02
N ASP A 145 -25.98 5.24 0.82
CA ASP A 145 -26.49 6.40 1.56
C ASP A 145 -25.67 6.71 2.82
N TYR A 146 -24.89 5.73 3.32
CA TYR A 146 -24.05 5.87 4.52
C TYR A 146 -22.84 4.93 4.45
N SER A 147 -21.85 5.27 3.60
CA SER A 147 -20.71 4.41 3.25
C SER A 147 -19.48 4.61 4.14
N SER A 148 -19.49 5.63 5.03
CA SER A 148 -18.32 5.93 5.86
C SER A 148 -18.26 5.00 7.08
N LEU A 149 -17.29 4.09 7.09
CA LEU A 149 -16.98 3.26 8.24
C LEU A 149 -16.00 3.98 9.18
N ASN A 150 -16.07 3.68 10.47
CA ASN A 150 -14.98 3.96 11.39
C ASN A 150 -13.70 3.25 10.91
N LEU A 151 -12.53 3.86 11.11
CA LEU A 151 -11.25 3.35 10.63
C LEU A 151 -10.98 1.92 11.11
N ALA A 152 -11.12 1.64 12.40
CA ALA A 152 -10.88 0.31 12.95
C ALA A 152 -11.89 -0.74 12.46
N GLN A 153 -13.14 -0.33 12.19
CA GLN A 153 -14.15 -1.20 11.58
C GLN A 153 -13.77 -1.57 10.14
N ALA A 154 -13.29 -0.60 9.37
CA ALA A 154 -12.79 -0.85 8.01
C ALA A 154 -11.58 -1.81 8.03
N VAL A 155 -10.65 -1.62 8.97
CA VAL A 155 -9.53 -2.56 9.18
C VAL A 155 -10.04 -3.96 9.56
N GLN A 156 -11.05 -4.06 10.43
CA GLN A 156 -11.61 -5.37 10.82
C GLN A 156 -12.20 -6.11 9.62
N VAL A 157 -12.95 -5.42 8.75
CA VAL A 157 -13.52 -6.02 7.53
C VAL A 157 -12.39 -6.54 6.64
N MET A 158 -11.37 -5.73 6.39
CA MET A 158 -10.25 -6.14 5.54
C MET A 158 -9.44 -7.30 6.15
N CYS A 159 -9.14 -7.25 7.45
CA CYS A 159 -8.44 -8.33 8.13
C CYS A 159 -9.25 -9.64 8.09
N HIS A 160 -10.59 -9.56 8.16
CA HIS A 160 -11.47 -10.71 8.02
C HIS A 160 -11.36 -11.32 6.61
N GLU A 161 -11.47 -10.52 5.56
CA GLU A 161 -11.36 -10.99 4.17
C GLU A 161 -9.96 -11.59 3.90
N LEU A 162 -8.89 -10.98 4.40
CA LEU A 162 -7.52 -11.54 4.32
C LEU A 162 -7.44 -12.92 5.01
N ARG A 163 -8.06 -13.06 6.18
CA ARG A 163 -8.12 -14.35 6.87
C ARG A 163 -8.89 -15.38 6.07
N GLN A 164 -10.04 -15.02 5.51
CA GLN A 164 -10.85 -15.91 4.65
C GLN A 164 -10.08 -16.33 3.40
N ALA A 165 -9.45 -15.38 2.70
CA ALA A 165 -8.64 -15.65 1.52
C ALA A 165 -7.45 -16.57 1.82
N SER A 166 -6.82 -16.44 3.01
CA SER A 166 -5.70 -17.31 3.42
C SER A 166 -6.09 -18.77 3.66
N VAL A 167 -7.37 -19.03 3.89
CA VAL A 167 -7.91 -20.39 4.10
C VAL A 167 -8.52 -20.95 2.79
N SER A 168 -9.10 -20.08 1.96
CA SER A 168 -9.70 -20.46 0.68
C SER A 168 -8.64 -20.48 -0.42
N ARG A 169 -8.52 -21.59 -1.16
CA ARG A 169 -7.62 -21.71 -2.32
C ARG A 169 -8.30 -21.22 -3.61
N SER A 170 -8.72 -19.96 -3.68
CA SER A 170 -9.25 -19.40 -4.93
C SER A 170 -8.12 -18.78 -5.76
N SER A 171 -8.20 -18.95 -7.09
CA SER A 171 -7.19 -18.43 -8.01
C SER A 171 -7.29 -16.91 -8.13
N PRO A 172 -6.16 -16.17 -8.17
CA PRO A 172 -6.11 -14.74 -8.37
C PRO A 172 -6.63 -14.35 -9.76
N LYS A 173 -7.19 -13.13 -9.91
CA LYS A 173 -7.77 -12.66 -11.17
C LYS A 173 -6.88 -11.64 -11.90
N VAL A 174 -6.10 -10.88 -11.16
CA VAL A 174 -5.32 -9.76 -11.71
C VAL A 174 -3.88 -10.15 -11.97
N TYR A 175 -3.25 -10.84 -11.02
CA TYR A 175 -1.85 -11.25 -11.14
C TYR A 175 -1.74 -12.64 -11.76
N THR A 176 -1.47 -12.68 -13.09
CA THR A 176 -1.23 -13.94 -13.83
C THR A 176 0.25 -14.18 -14.14
N LYS A 177 1.12 -13.19 -13.84
CA LYS A 177 2.57 -13.27 -14.03
C LYS A 177 3.27 -13.98 -12.87
N ASP A 178 4.52 -14.39 -13.09
CA ASP A 178 5.39 -14.86 -12.02
C ASP A 178 5.72 -13.72 -11.06
N LEU A 179 5.13 -13.79 -9.87
CA LEU A 179 5.21 -12.74 -8.86
C LEU A 179 6.62 -12.55 -8.30
N THR A 180 7.49 -13.55 -8.44
CA THR A 180 8.88 -13.48 -7.96
C THR A 180 9.73 -12.50 -8.78
N LEU A 181 9.29 -12.15 -9.97
CA LEU A 181 9.98 -11.27 -10.91
C LEU A 181 9.52 -9.81 -10.80
N LEU A 182 8.41 -9.53 -10.11
CA LEU A 182 7.87 -8.18 -10.02
C LEU A 182 8.81 -7.25 -9.22
N ALA A 183 8.94 -6.02 -9.71
CA ALA A 183 9.66 -4.97 -9.00
C ALA A 183 8.93 -4.60 -7.71
N ASP A 184 9.69 -4.43 -6.63
CA ASP A 184 9.17 -3.91 -5.37
C ASP A 184 8.96 -2.39 -5.42
N HIS A 185 8.36 -1.84 -4.37
CA HIS A 185 8.08 -0.41 -4.26
C HIS A 185 9.33 0.44 -4.42
N ASP A 186 10.45 0.05 -3.79
CA ASP A 186 11.69 0.83 -3.80
C ASP A 186 12.31 0.91 -5.21
N SER A 187 12.29 -0.21 -5.94
CA SER A 187 12.76 -0.30 -7.33
C SER A 187 11.94 0.60 -8.26
N LEU A 188 10.61 0.60 -8.10
CA LEU A 188 9.71 1.44 -8.88
C LEU A 188 9.90 2.92 -8.55
N MET A 189 10.00 3.29 -7.26
CA MET A 189 10.25 4.68 -6.83
C MET A 189 11.62 5.17 -7.31
N GLY A 190 12.66 4.35 -7.24
CA GLY A 190 13.98 4.68 -7.77
C GLY A 190 13.99 4.93 -9.28
N PHE A 191 13.20 4.16 -10.05
CA PHE A 191 13.01 4.42 -11.48
C PHE A 191 12.25 5.74 -11.73
N LEU A 192 11.15 6.00 -11.01
CA LEU A 192 10.35 7.21 -11.18
C LEU A 192 11.13 8.48 -10.80
N SER A 193 11.97 8.43 -9.77
CA SER A 193 12.89 9.51 -9.42
C SER A 193 13.88 9.79 -10.55
N HIS A 194 14.51 8.74 -11.10
CA HIS A 194 15.44 8.86 -12.22
C HIS A 194 14.73 9.40 -13.49
N LEU A 195 13.53 8.95 -13.77
CA LEU A 195 12.71 9.47 -14.87
C LEU A 195 12.44 10.96 -14.72
N LYS A 196 12.06 11.40 -13.52
CA LYS A 196 11.82 12.81 -13.21
C LYS A 196 13.07 13.66 -13.48
N GLU A 197 14.23 13.26 -12.98
CA GLU A 197 15.51 13.96 -13.20
C GLU A 197 15.82 14.13 -14.69
N VAL A 198 15.63 13.07 -15.49
CA VAL A 198 15.87 13.12 -16.94
C VAL A 198 14.86 14.07 -17.61
N LEU A 199 13.58 13.97 -17.28
CA LEU A 199 12.55 14.83 -17.87
C LEU A 199 12.70 16.31 -17.50
N GLU A 200 13.23 16.62 -16.31
CA GLU A 200 13.62 17.98 -15.91
C GLU A 200 14.84 18.44 -16.73
N THR A 201 15.86 17.58 -16.90
CA THR A 201 17.08 17.92 -17.64
C THR A 201 16.83 18.23 -19.11
N ILE A 202 15.88 17.52 -19.74
CA ILE A 202 15.48 17.77 -21.16
C ILE A 202 14.39 18.84 -21.28
N GLU A 203 14.06 19.55 -20.20
CA GLU A 203 13.03 20.62 -20.14
C GLU A 203 11.62 20.15 -20.59
N PHE A 204 11.33 18.85 -20.46
CA PHE A 204 10.02 18.29 -20.77
C PHE A 204 9.00 18.55 -19.67
N LEU A 205 9.47 18.65 -18.40
CA LEU A 205 8.64 19.04 -17.25
C LEU A 205 8.68 20.54 -17.08
N ASP A 206 7.54 21.21 -17.31
CA ASP A 206 7.39 22.62 -16.97
C ASP A 206 7.10 22.80 -15.46
N LYS A 207 7.29 24.02 -14.95
CA LYS A 207 7.11 24.35 -13.53
C LYS A 207 5.62 24.31 -13.07
N VAL A 208 4.68 24.29 -13.99
CA VAL A 208 3.24 24.42 -13.69
C VAL A 208 2.53 23.07 -13.80
N GLN A 209 2.88 22.27 -14.81
CA GLN A 209 2.21 21.00 -15.09
C GLN A 209 3.06 19.77 -14.75
N GLY A 210 4.34 19.95 -14.43
CA GLY A 210 5.28 18.85 -14.20
C GLY A 210 4.85 17.90 -13.10
N GLU A 211 4.33 18.40 -11.98
CA GLU A 211 3.83 17.54 -10.90
C GLU A 211 2.64 16.67 -11.34
N ARG A 212 1.69 17.27 -12.08
CA ARG A 212 0.52 16.53 -12.58
C ARG A 212 0.91 15.47 -13.60
N LEU A 213 1.91 15.75 -14.42
CA LEU A 213 2.43 14.79 -15.39
C LEU A 213 3.15 13.64 -14.67
N MET A 214 4.00 13.94 -13.69
CA MET A 214 4.66 12.91 -12.88
C MET A 214 3.66 12.03 -12.14
N GLN A 215 2.57 12.59 -11.58
CA GLN A 215 1.49 11.79 -10.99
C GLN A 215 0.86 10.81 -11.99
N ARG A 216 0.61 11.25 -13.23
CA ARG A 216 0.09 10.37 -14.28
C ARG A 216 1.07 9.27 -14.69
N LEU A 217 2.36 9.58 -14.77
CA LEU A 217 3.41 8.59 -15.05
C LEU A 217 3.52 7.58 -13.90
N HIS A 218 3.43 8.04 -12.66
CA HIS A 218 3.39 7.18 -11.50
C HIS A 218 2.24 6.15 -11.59
N ILE A 219 1.02 6.61 -11.82
CA ILE A 219 -0.15 5.74 -12.01
C ILE A 219 0.06 4.76 -13.17
N LEU A 220 0.63 5.23 -14.29
CA LEU A 220 0.90 4.40 -15.46
C LEU A 220 1.82 3.24 -15.11
N PHE A 221 2.94 3.52 -14.45
CA PHE A 221 3.93 2.50 -14.12
C PHE A 221 3.50 1.62 -12.93
N ALA A 222 2.79 2.17 -11.94
CA ALA A 222 2.22 1.37 -10.85
C ALA A 222 1.27 0.27 -11.35
N ARG A 223 0.40 0.58 -12.31
CA ARG A 223 -0.54 -0.40 -12.88
C ARG A 223 0.05 -1.37 -13.91
N SER A 224 1.27 -1.11 -14.40
CA SER A 224 1.91 -1.95 -15.42
C SER A 224 2.51 -3.24 -14.85
N HIS A 225 2.61 -3.34 -13.52
CA HIS A 225 3.20 -4.50 -12.84
C HIS A 225 4.56 -4.89 -13.45
N LEU A 226 5.49 -3.92 -13.46
CA LEU A 226 6.82 -4.10 -14.05
C LEU A 226 7.59 -5.17 -13.31
N GLU A 227 8.30 -6.00 -14.08
CA GLU A 227 9.33 -6.89 -13.57
C GLU A 227 10.61 -6.10 -13.27
N ILE A 228 11.45 -6.61 -12.37
CA ILE A 228 12.71 -5.95 -12.00
C ILE A 228 13.62 -5.73 -13.21
N ASP A 229 13.65 -6.67 -14.16
CA ASP A 229 14.42 -6.55 -15.38
C ASP A 229 13.86 -5.45 -16.31
N GLU A 230 12.53 -5.29 -16.38
CA GLU A 230 11.89 -4.21 -17.14
C GLU A 230 12.25 -2.84 -16.53
N VAL A 231 12.25 -2.72 -15.20
CA VAL A 231 12.71 -1.52 -14.49
C VAL A 231 14.19 -1.23 -14.82
N ASN A 232 15.06 -2.24 -14.84
CA ASN A 232 16.47 -2.09 -15.18
C ASN A 232 16.67 -1.64 -16.63
N ILE A 233 15.89 -2.15 -17.57
CA ILE A 233 15.91 -1.72 -18.97
C ILE A 233 15.53 -0.25 -19.08
N LEU A 234 14.43 0.18 -18.43
CA LEU A 234 13.99 1.56 -18.43
C LEU A 234 15.04 2.51 -17.85
N ARG A 235 15.63 2.15 -16.70
CA ARG A 235 16.74 2.92 -16.09
C ARG A 235 17.98 2.98 -16.99
N GLY A 236 18.29 1.90 -17.72
CA GLY A 236 19.34 1.86 -18.71
C GLY A 236 19.14 2.86 -19.84
N ILE A 237 17.90 2.96 -20.38
CA ILE A 237 17.52 3.94 -21.39
C ILE A 237 17.74 5.37 -20.86
N LEU A 238 17.24 5.68 -19.65
CA LEU A 238 17.41 7.00 -19.03
C LEU A 238 18.89 7.36 -18.85
N THR A 239 19.70 6.41 -18.42
CA THR A 239 21.17 6.60 -18.29
C THR A 239 21.83 6.96 -19.62
N GLN A 240 21.42 6.33 -20.72
CA GLN A 240 21.97 6.66 -22.05
C GLN A 240 21.54 8.06 -22.51
N VAL A 241 20.29 8.47 -22.23
CA VAL A 241 19.84 9.84 -22.50
C VAL A 241 20.71 10.85 -21.74
N GLN A 242 20.94 10.65 -20.43
CA GLN A 242 21.79 11.54 -19.62
C GLN A 242 23.22 11.62 -20.14
N LYS A 243 23.80 10.50 -20.59
CA LYS A 243 25.14 10.50 -21.19
C LYS A 243 25.20 11.33 -22.48
N LYS A 244 24.18 11.25 -23.32
CA LYS A 244 24.12 12.03 -24.57
C LYS A 244 23.92 13.53 -24.35
N LEU A 245 23.25 13.91 -23.27
CA LEU A 245 23.06 15.33 -22.90
C LEU A 245 24.34 15.98 -22.33
N LYS A 246 25.27 15.16 -21.81
CA LYS A 246 26.57 15.63 -21.26
C LYS A 246 27.71 15.62 -22.29
N ALA A 247 27.48 15.04 -23.45
CA ALA A 247 28.46 14.94 -24.54
C ALA A 247 28.27 16.07 -25.56
#